data_95dda3d1f0f7f12eefc1290be64e8517
#
_entry.id   95dda3d1f0f7f12eefc1290be64e8517
#
_cell.length_a   1.000
_cell.length_b   1.000
_cell.length_c   1.000
_cell.angle_alpha   90.00
_cell.angle_beta   90.00
_cell.angle_gamma   90.00
#
_symmetry.space_group_name_H-M   'P 1'
#
loop_
_entity.id
_entity.type
_entity.pdbx_description
1 polymer ?
#
loop_
_entity_poly.entity_id
_entity_poly.type
_entity_poly.pdbx_seq_one_letter_code
_entity_poly.pdbx_strand_id
1 'polypeptide(L)'
;AVCVNLIHLPGRPEIREANIRSIMALREDARRFGMPLMIEPLVMKDNGQKGGGYMVDGDTDKIVTLVRQAKELGADLIKADPTDNVSDYSKVITVAGDVPVLVRGGGRVDDRTLLERTVAVLEQGASGIVYGRNIVQHPNPAGITAALMAVLHKGASVDEALAMIEESRP
;
A
#
# COMPACT_ATOMS: atom_id res chain seq x y z
N ALA A 1 -4.22 -1.55 14.51
CA ALA A 1 -5.02 -2.22 13.47
C ALA A 1 -4.57 -3.67 13.29
N VAL A 2 -5.49 -4.54 12.91
CA VAL A 2 -5.18 -5.89 12.40
C VAL A 2 -5.09 -5.82 10.90
N CYS A 3 -4.01 -6.37 10.31
CA CYS A 3 -3.82 -6.38 8.85
C CYS A 3 -4.02 -7.79 8.30
N VAL A 4 -4.84 -7.92 7.27
CA VAL A 4 -5.16 -9.20 6.61
C VAL A 4 -5.07 -9.05 5.09
N ASN A 5 -4.68 -10.13 4.42
CA ASN A 5 -4.52 -10.12 2.97
C ASN A 5 -5.81 -10.54 2.26
N LEU A 6 -6.07 -9.90 1.12
CA LEU A 6 -7.05 -10.30 0.13
C LEU A 6 -6.31 -10.50 -1.20
N ILE A 7 -5.93 -11.74 -1.49
CA ILE A 7 -5.00 -12.05 -2.58
C ILE A 7 -5.74 -12.52 -3.82
N HIS A 8 -5.43 -11.93 -4.95
CA HIS A 8 -5.81 -12.42 -6.28
C HIS A 8 -4.59 -13.04 -6.95
N LEU A 9 -4.63 -14.37 -7.13
CA LEU A 9 -3.61 -15.13 -7.87
C LEU A 9 -4.22 -15.68 -9.16
N PRO A 10 -3.54 -15.56 -10.31
CA PRO A 10 -3.97 -16.20 -11.57
C PRO A 10 -4.15 -17.71 -11.40
N GLY A 11 -5.28 -18.24 -11.86
CA GLY A 11 -5.57 -19.68 -11.82
C GLY A 11 -5.80 -20.28 -10.42
N ARG A 12 -5.84 -19.46 -9.34
CA ARG A 12 -5.99 -19.93 -7.95
C ARG A 12 -7.13 -19.20 -7.21
N PRO A 13 -8.39 -19.27 -7.69
CA PRO A 13 -9.52 -18.57 -7.09
C PRO A 13 -9.80 -19.03 -5.64
N GLU A 14 -9.46 -20.28 -5.29
CA GLU A 14 -9.65 -20.84 -3.95
C GLU A 14 -8.88 -20.08 -2.86
N ILE A 15 -7.74 -19.46 -3.20
CA ILE A 15 -6.98 -18.63 -2.26
C ILE A 15 -7.77 -17.38 -1.90
N ARG A 16 -8.34 -16.69 -2.90
CA ARG A 16 -9.17 -15.51 -2.65
C ARG A 16 -10.41 -15.86 -1.82
N GLU A 17 -11.07 -16.97 -2.12
CA GLU A 17 -12.20 -17.43 -1.32
C GLU A 17 -11.82 -17.74 0.12
N ALA A 18 -10.67 -18.39 0.35
CA ALA A 18 -10.17 -18.65 1.70
C ALA A 18 -9.87 -17.35 2.45
N ASN A 19 -9.27 -16.35 1.78
CA ASN A 19 -9.05 -15.04 2.39
C ASN A 19 -10.36 -14.35 2.77
N ILE A 20 -11.37 -14.38 1.90
CA ILE A 20 -12.70 -13.80 2.20
C ILE A 20 -13.30 -14.43 3.46
N ARG A 21 -13.29 -15.78 3.56
CA ARG A 21 -13.80 -16.47 4.75
C ARG A 21 -13.04 -16.06 6.01
N SER A 22 -11.71 -15.96 5.95
CA SER A 22 -10.88 -15.56 7.08
C SER A 22 -11.15 -14.11 7.49
N ILE A 23 -11.30 -13.19 6.53
CA ILE A 23 -11.62 -11.78 6.79
C ILE A 23 -12.98 -11.67 7.48
N MET A 24 -13.98 -12.36 6.98
CA MET A 24 -15.33 -12.33 7.56
C MET A 24 -15.36 -12.85 9.00
N ALA A 25 -14.62 -13.92 9.30
CA ALA A 25 -14.51 -14.45 10.65
C ALA A 25 -13.78 -13.46 11.58
N LEU A 26 -12.64 -12.91 11.15
CA LEU A 26 -11.84 -11.98 11.95
C LEU A 26 -12.55 -10.64 12.20
N ARG A 27 -13.35 -10.18 11.27
CA ARG A 27 -14.06 -8.89 11.34
C ARG A 27 -14.90 -8.74 12.60
N GLU A 28 -15.59 -9.81 13.01
CA GLU A 28 -16.43 -9.78 14.22
C GLU A 28 -15.57 -9.61 15.47
N ASP A 29 -14.47 -10.35 15.58
CA ASP A 29 -13.53 -10.22 16.69
C ASP A 29 -12.83 -8.85 16.69
N ALA A 30 -12.39 -8.37 15.55
CA ALA A 30 -11.80 -7.03 15.42
C ALA A 30 -12.75 -5.95 15.97
N ARG A 31 -14.02 -5.97 15.58
CA ARG A 31 -15.04 -5.06 16.08
C ARG A 31 -15.28 -5.22 17.58
N ARG A 32 -15.38 -6.45 18.07
CA ARG A 32 -15.57 -6.73 19.50
C ARG A 32 -14.48 -6.15 20.37
N PHE A 33 -13.23 -6.15 19.88
CA PHE A 33 -12.07 -5.66 20.62
C PHE A 33 -11.66 -4.23 20.23
N GLY A 34 -12.46 -3.51 19.43
CA GLY A 34 -12.17 -2.14 19.02
C GLY A 34 -10.90 -2.01 18.15
N MET A 35 -10.53 -3.07 17.43
CA MET A 35 -9.36 -3.10 16.57
C MET A 35 -9.74 -2.73 15.13
N PRO A 36 -9.21 -1.63 14.56
CA PRO A 36 -9.43 -1.35 13.15
C PRO A 36 -8.94 -2.47 12.25
N LEU A 37 -9.74 -2.86 11.26
CA LEU A 37 -9.43 -3.89 10.29
C LEU A 37 -8.81 -3.23 9.04
N MET A 38 -7.53 -3.52 8.80
CA MET A 38 -6.84 -3.14 7.56
C MET A 38 -6.84 -4.33 6.61
N ILE A 39 -7.44 -4.16 5.43
CA ILE A 39 -7.37 -5.17 4.37
C ILE A 39 -6.32 -4.76 3.35
N GLU A 40 -5.43 -5.70 3.01
CA GLU A 40 -4.40 -5.53 1.99
C GLU A 40 -4.81 -6.30 0.71
N PRO A 41 -5.47 -5.64 -0.27
CA PRO A 41 -5.73 -6.21 -1.57
C PRO A 41 -4.43 -6.36 -2.37
N LEU A 42 -4.06 -7.60 -2.69
CA LEU A 42 -2.85 -7.94 -3.42
C LEU A 42 -3.22 -8.56 -4.77
N VAL A 43 -2.96 -7.83 -5.84
CA VAL A 43 -3.06 -8.35 -7.20
C VAL A 43 -1.71 -8.88 -7.63
N MET A 44 -1.67 -10.14 -8.01
CA MET A 44 -0.45 -10.83 -8.41
C MET A 44 -0.56 -11.33 -9.85
N LYS A 45 0.58 -11.39 -10.52
CA LYS A 45 0.75 -12.03 -11.83
C LYS A 45 1.93 -13.01 -11.80
N ASP A 46 1.97 -13.93 -12.76
CA ASP A 46 3.11 -14.82 -12.93
C ASP A 46 4.38 -14.00 -13.19
N ASN A 47 5.49 -14.39 -12.57
CA ASN A 47 6.76 -13.69 -12.75
C ASN A 47 7.50 -14.06 -14.05
N GLY A 48 7.00 -15.04 -14.83
CA GLY A 48 7.59 -15.51 -16.08
C GLY A 48 8.92 -16.26 -15.95
N GLN A 49 9.37 -16.53 -14.73
CA GLN A 49 10.66 -17.23 -14.51
C GLN A 49 10.47 -18.76 -14.56
N LYS A 50 11.54 -19.47 -14.99
CA LYS A 50 11.53 -20.94 -15.07
C LYS A 50 11.19 -21.67 -13.76
N GLY A 51 11.43 -21.03 -12.62
CA GLY A 51 11.11 -21.55 -11.29
C GLY A 51 9.66 -21.29 -10.85
N GLY A 52 8.87 -20.62 -11.67
CA GLY A 52 7.53 -20.16 -11.31
C GLY A 52 7.58 -19.01 -10.29
N GLY A 53 6.45 -18.75 -9.66
CA GLY A 53 6.28 -17.72 -8.65
C GLY A 53 5.45 -16.54 -9.13
N TYR A 54 5.19 -15.60 -8.24
CA TYR A 54 4.32 -14.47 -8.51
C TYR A 54 5.03 -13.16 -8.20
N MET A 55 4.62 -12.11 -8.90
CA MET A 55 5.01 -10.73 -8.64
C MET A 55 3.77 -9.85 -8.56
N VAL A 56 3.93 -8.67 -7.99
CA VAL A 56 2.84 -7.69 -7.92
C VAL A 56 2.44 -7.28 -9.34
N ASP A 57 1.13 -7.18 -9.57
CA ASP A 57 0.53 -6.69 -10.79
C ASP A 57 -0.06 -5.29 -10.54
N GLY A 58 0.49 -4.27 -11.20
CA GLY A 58 0.05 -2.88 -11.11
C GLY A 58 -1.15 -2.54 -11.99
N ASP A 59 -1.83 -3.55 -12.55
CA ASP A 59 -3.03 -3.37 -13.38
C ASP A 59 -4.14 -2.64 -12.60
N THR A 60 -4.49 -1.45 -13.10
CA THR A 60 -5.45 -0.55 -12.44
C THR A 60 -6.82 -1.19 -12.23
N ASP A 61 -7.36 -1.88 -13.22
CA ASP A 61 -8.73 -2.41 -13.15
C ASP A 61 -8.84 -3.57 -12.15
N LYS A 62 -7.79 -4.38 -12.06
CA LYS A 62 -7.71 -5.45 -11.06
C LYS A 62 -7.56 -4.88 -9.64
N ILE A 63 -6.71 -3.86 -9.46
CA ILE A 63 -6.54 -3.20 -8.16
C ILE A 63 -7.86 -2.56 -7.72
N VAL A 64 -8.51 -1.79 -8.59
CA VAL A 64 -9.82 -1.16 -8.35
C VAL A 64 -10.87 -2.21 -7.93
N THR A 65 -10.94 -3.33 -8.66
CA THR A 65 -11.86 -4.43 -8.35
C THR A 65 -11.61 -5.01 -6.96
N LEU A 66 -10.34 -5.22 -6.61
CA LEU A 66 -9.98 -5.85 -5.33
C LEU A 66 -10.11 -4.87 -4.16
N VAL A 67 -9.83 -3.58 -4.38
CA VAL A 67 -10.08 -2.50 -3.40
C VAL A 67 -11.56 -2.35 -3.10
N ARG A 68 -12.42 -2.39 -4.13
CA ARG A 68 -13.87 -2.41 -3.93
C ARG A 68 -14.31 -3.59 -3.05
N GLN A 69 -13.79 -4.78 -3.34
CA GLN A 69 -14.10 -5.96 -2.55
C GLN A 69 -13.62 -5.80 -1.09
N ALA A 70 -12.43 -5.23 -0.86
CA ALA A 70 -11.94 -4.94 0.49
C ALA A 70 -12.88 -4.01 1.26
N LYS A 71 -13.37 -2.94 0.62
CA LYS A 71 -14.38 -2.05 1.20
C LYS A 71 -15.67 -2.80 1.55
N GLU A 72 -16.21 -3.61 0.64
CA GLU A 72 -17.44 -4.38 0.84
C GLU A 72 -17.30 -5.42 1.97
N LEU A 73 -16.09 -5.97 2.17
CA LEU A 73 -15.76 -6.85 3.29
C LEU A 73 -15.66 -6.11 4.64
N GLY A 74 -15.73 -4.78 4.63
CA GLY A 74 -15.79 -3.94 5.83
C GLY A 74 -14.42 -3.52 6.35
N ALA A 75 -13.48 -3.23 5.45
CA ALA A 75 -12.21 -2.59 5.82
C ALA A 75 -12.44 -1.23 6.48
N ASP A 76 -11.78 -0.98 7.60
CA ASP A 76 -11.65 0.37 8.20
C ASP A 76 -10.48 1.14 7.56
N LEU A 77 -9.50 0.42 7.02
CA LEU A 77 -8.33 0.92 6.30
C LEU A 77 -8.03 -0.03 5.14
N ILE A 78 -7.58 0.51 4.02
CA ILE A 78 -7.12 -0.28 2.87
C ILE A 78 -5.63 0.00 2.64
N LYS A 79 -4.82 -1.07 2.52
CA LYS A 79 -3.41 -0.97 2.16
C LYS A 79 -3.23 -1.50 0.74
N ALA A 80 -3.18 -0.62 -0.25
CA ALA A 80 -3.16 -0.99 -1.67
C ALA A 80 -1.80 -0.76 -2.34
N ASP A 81 -1.48 -1.59 -3.34
CA ASP A 81 -0.33 -1.36 -4.22
C ASP A 81 -0.57 -0.13 -5.10
N PRO A 82 0.49 0.60 -5.51
CA PRO A 82 0.38 1.62 -6.54
C PRO A 82 0.02 0.97 -7.89
N THR A 83 -0.68 1.72 -8.73
CA THR A 83 -0.96 1.35 -10.12
C THR A 83 0.29 1.52 -10.99
N ASP A 84 0.37 0.80 -12.12
CA ASP A 84 1.48 0.94 -13.09
C ASP A 84 1.58 2.39 -13.60
N ASN A 85 0.44 3.07 -13.80
CA ASN A 85 0.37 4.49 -14.05
C ASN A 85 -0.17 5.22 -12.81
N VAL A 86 0.65 6.04 -12.17
CA VAL A 86 0.30 6.74 -10.93
C VAL A 86 -0.93 7.64 -11.08
N SER A 87 -1.16 8.25 -12.26
CA SER A 87 -2.35 9.09 -12.51
C SER A 87 -3.67 8.33 -12.40
N ASP A 88 -3.64 7.01 -12.55
CA ASP A 88 -4.81 6.15 -12.40
C ASP A 88 -5.14 5.85 -10.93
N TYR A 89 -4.26 6.20 -10.00
CA TYR A 89 -4.47 5.91 -8.58
C TYR A 89 -5.71 6.61 -8.00
N SER A 90 -6.10 7.75 -8.59
CA SER A 90 -7.37 8.42 -8.26
C SER A 90 -8.60 7.53 -8.42
N LYS A 91 -8.58 6.55 -9.34
CA LYS A 91 -9.64 5.55 -9.51
C LYS A 91 -9.73 4.61 -8.30
N VAL A 92 -8.56 4.24 -7.74
CA VAL A 92 -8.45 3.42 -6.52
C VAL A 92 -9.06 4.16 -5.33
N ILE A 93 -8.73 5.45 -5.19
CA ILE A 93 -9.29 6.31 -4.14
C ILE A 93 -10.81 6.45 -4.31
N THR A 94 -11.26 6.71 -5.53
CA THR A 94 -12.70 6.86 -5.83
C THR A 94 -13.50 5.63 -5.43
N VAL A 95 -13.01 4.42 -5.74
CA VAL A 95 -13.74 3.18 -5.41
C VAL A 95 -13.69 2.84 -3.92
N ALA A 96 -12.64 3.22 -3.22
CA ALA A 96 -12.54 3.10 -1.76
C ALA A 96 -13.54 4.03 -1.05
N GLY A 97 -13.86 5.18 -1.66
CA GLY A 97 -14.84 6.15 -1.14
C GLY A 97 -14.37 6.78 0.16
N ASP A 98 -15.07 6.50 1.25
CA ASP A 98 -14.79 7.02 2.59
C ASP A 98 -13.73 6.23 3.38
N VAL A 99 -13.32 5.07 2.87
CA VAL A 99 -12.29 4.24 3.52
C VAL A 99 -10.89 4.76 3.17
N PRO A 100 -10.07 5.16 4.17
CA PRO A 100 -8.72 5.65 3.91
C PRO A 100 -7.85 4.59 3.22
N VAL A 101 -7.13 5.02 2.16
CA VAL A 101 -6.21 4.18 1.41
C VAL A 101 -4.78 4.56 1.74
N LEU A 102 -4.01 3.60 2.24
CA LEU A 102 -2.58 3.70 2.51
C LEU A 102 -1.81 2.98 1.41
N VAL A 103 -0.82 3.65 0.83
CA VAL A 103 -0.05 3.07 -0.28
C VAL A 103 1.03 2.13 0.23
N ARG A 104 1.11 0.95 -0.37
CA ARG A 104 2.13 -0.04 -0.08
C ARG A 104 3.49 0.33 -0.70
N GLY A 105 4.59 0.14 0.05
CA GLY A 105 5.93 0.61 -0.35
C GLY A 105 6.66 -0.21 -1.42
N GLY A 106 6.18 -1.40 -1.75
CA GLY A 106 6.82 -2.24 -2.76
C GLY A 106 8.26 -2.66 -2.45
N GLY A 107 9.09 -2.80 -3.49
CA GLY A 107 10.52 -3.06 -3.42
C GLY A 107 11.34 -1.84 -2.98
N ARG A 108 12.62 -2.08 -2.62
CA ARG A 108 13.55 -0.99 -2.31
C ARG A 108 13.89 -0.20 -3.58
N VAL A 109 13.88 1.11 -3.45
CA VAL A 109 14.30 2.09 -4.48
C VAL A 109 15.22 3.12 -3.82
N ASP A 110 15.81 4.02 -4.62
CA ASP A 110 16.56 5.18 -4.11
C ASP A 110 15.63 6.21 -3.46
N ASP A 111 16.21 7.11 -2.68
CA ASP A 111 15.47 8.07 -1.85
C ASP A 111 14.62 9.03 -2.68
N ARG A 112 15.18 9.57 -3.78
CA ARG A 112 14.46 10.47 -4.68
C ARG A 112 13.24 9.78 -5.28
N THR A 113 13.43 8.60 -5.86
CA THR A 113 12.35 7.81 -6.43
C THR A 113 11.27 7.48 -5.40
N LEU A 114 11.65 7.16 -4.16
CA LEU A 114 10.71 6.90 -3.08
C LEU A 114 9.85 8.12 -2.74
N LEU A 115 10.50 9.28 -2.59
CA LEU A 115 9.83 10.53 -2.24
C LEU A 115 8.93 11.03 -3.38
N GLU A 116 9.39 10.98 -4.63
CA GLU A 116 8.60 11.35 -5.82
C GLU A 116 7.34 10.48 -5.95
N ARG A 117 7.49 9.16 -5.79
CA ARG A 117 6.34 8.24 -5.78
C ARG A 117 5.38 8.54 -4.64
N THR A 118 5.90 8.87 -3.46
CA THR A 118 5.07 9.23 -2.30
C THR A 118 4.26 10.49 -2.57
N VAL A 119 4.90 11.55 -3.04
CA VAL A 119 4.19 12.79 -3.41
C VAL A 119 3.13 12.51 -4.47
N ALA A 120 3.50 11.80 -5.54
CA ALA A 120 2.59 11.54 -6.65
C ALA A 120 1.32 10.77 -6.22
N VAL A 121 1.42 9.76 -5.33
CA VAL A 121 0.22 9.04 -4.86
C VAL A 121 -0.61 9.85 -3.87
N LEU A 122 0.02 10.72 -3.07
CA LEU A 122 -0.69 11.66 -2.18
C LEU A 122 -1.50 12.68 -3.00
N GLU A 123 -0.94 13.19 -4.09
CA GLU A 123 -1.63 14.08 -5.04
C GLU A 123 -2.85 13.41 -5.69
N GLN A 124 -2.84 12.08 -5.84
CA GLN A 124 -3.99 11.30 -6.30
C GLN A 124 -5.03 11.03 -5.20
N GLY A 125 -4.79 11.47 -3.96
CA GLY A 125 -5.72 11.36 -2.83
C GLY A 125 -5.46 10.22 -1.86
N ALA A 126 -4.29 9.58 -1.92
CA ALA A 126 -3.91 8.60 -0.90
C ALA A 126 -3.86 9.26 0.49
N SER A 127 -4.35 8.56 1.51
CA SER A 127 -4.39 9.05 2.90
C SER A 127 -3.06 8.89 3.64
N GLY A 128 -2.11 8.14 3.08
CA GLY A 128 -0.81 7.88 3.68
C GLY A 128 -0.08 6.70 3.05
N ILE A 129 0.92 6.21 3.75
CA ILE A 129 1.82 5.15 3.28
C ILE A 129 2.01 4.05 4.33
N VAL A 130 2.32 2.83 3.88
CA VAL A 130 2.79 1.72 4.72
C VAL A 130 4.05 1.14 4.09
N TYR A 131 5.20 1.69 4.46
CA TYR A 131 6.50 1.31 3.93
C TYR A 131 7.28 0.46 4.94
N GLY A 132 7.93 -0.59 4.47
CA GLY A 132 8.78 -1.48 5.26
C GLY A 132 10.23 -1.39 4.81
N ARG A 133 10.61 -2.13 3.75
CA ARG A 133 11.99 -2.29 3.28
C ARG A 133 12.71 -0.98 2.97
N ASN A 134 12.02 0.01 2.43
CA ASN A 134 12.59 1.32 2.14
C ASN A 134 13.00 2.10 3.42
N ILE A 135 12.45 1.73 4.58
CA ILE A 135 12.79 2.33 5.88
C ILE A 135 13.80 1.45 6.63
N VAL A 136 13.41 0.18 6.89
CA VAL A 136 14.21 -0.69 7.79
C VAL A 136 15.55 -1.11 7.20
N GLN A 137 15.69 -1.09 5.87
CA GLN A 137 16.93 -1.39 5.15
C GLN A 137 17.66 -0.13 4.67
N HIS A 138 17.20 1.06 5.08
CA HIS A 138 17.83 2.32 4.72
C HIS A 138 19.10 2.53 5.56
N PRO A 139 20.21 3.10 4.99
CA PRO A 139 21.41 3.42 5.75
C PRO A 139 21.18 4.41 6.91
N ASN A 140 20.18 5.29 6.74
CA ASN A 140 19.71 6.24 7.76
C ASN A 140 18.18 6.11 7.96
N PRO A 141 17.69 5.11 8.73
CA PRO A 141 16.26 4.90 8.92
C PRO A 141 15.55 6.08 9.60
N ALA A 142 16.23 6.78 10.49
CA ALA A 142 15.69 7.95 11.16
C ALA A 142 15.49 9.12 10.18
N GLY A 143 16.49 9.40 9.34
CA GLY A 143 16.44 10.47 8.35
C GLY A 143 15.34 10.24 7.30
N ILE A 144 15.28 9.05 6.71
CA ILE A 144 14.23 8.76 5.72
C ILE A 144 12.83 8.78 6.35
N THR A 145 12.70 8.36 7.61
CA THR A 145 11.40 8.44 8.31
C THR A 145 11.00 9.90 8.54
N ALA A 146 11.94 10.75 8.99
CA ALA A 146 11.67 12.18 9.21
C ALA A 146 11.28 12.88 7.90
N ALA A 147 11.97 12.57 6.79
CA ALA A 147 11.69 13.10 5.47
C ALA A 147 10.28 12.69 4.98
N LEU A 148 9.92 11.41 5.08
CA LEU A 148 8.59 10.93 4.73
C LEU A 148 7.50 11.57 5.60
N MET A 149 7.73 11.74 6.90
CA MET A 149 6.80 12.44 7.80
C MET A 149 6.63 13.92 7.42
N ALA A 150 7.71 14.59 6.97
CA ALA A 150 7.63 15.96 6.48
C ALA A 150 6.79 16.05 5.19
N VAL A 151 6.98 15.15 4.24
CA VAL A 151 6.13 15.05 3.03
C VAL A 151 4.67 14.82 3.40
N LEU A 152 4.39 13.83 4.24
CA LEU A 152 3.03 13.42 4.58
C LEU A 152 2.23 14.47 5.37
N HIS A 153 2.88 15.16 6.31
CA HIS A 153 2.18 15.98 7.31
C HIS A 153 2.49 17.48 7.23
N LYS A 154 3.54 17.86 6.53
CA LYS A 154 3.97 19.26 6.41
C LYS A 154 3.98 19.77 4.97
N GLY A 155 3.71 18.89 3.99
CA GLY A 155 3.75 19.25 2.57
C GLY A 155 5.14 19.58 2.06
N ALA A 156 6.20 19.02 2.65
CA ALA A 156 7.57 19.22 2.19
C ALA A 156 7.73 18.72 0.76
N SER A 157 8.46 19.47 -0.04
CA SER A 157 8.86 19.06 -1.40
C SER A 157 9.86 17.90 -1.35
N VAL A 158 10.06 17.24 -2.48
CA VAL A 158 11.05 16.16 -2.61
C VAL A 158 12.46 16.67 -2.28
N ASP A 159 12.83 17.87 -2.74
CA ASP A 159 14.17 18.41 -2.52
C ASP A 159 14.40 18.80 -1.05
N GLU A 160 13.40 19.37 -0.38
CA GLU A 160 13.46 19.64 1.06
C GLU A 160 13.60 18.32 1.86
N ALA A 161 12.84 17.30 1.50
CA ALA A 161 12.89 16.00 2.15
C ALA A 161 14.26 15.30 1.94
N LEU A 162 14.86 15.42 0.75
CA LEU A 162 16.21 14.92 0.48
C LEU A 162 17.26 15.63 1.32
N ALA A 163 17.20 16.97 1.43
CA ALA A 163 18.11 17.75 2.27
C ALA A 163 18.06 17.27 3.73
N MET A 164 16.85 17.00 4.27
CA MET A 164 16.71 16.47 5.64
C MET A 164 17.40 15.13 5.85
N ILE A 165 17.41 14.24 4.83
CA ILE A 165 18.10 12.95 4.91
C ILE A 165 19.64 13.17 4.96
N GLU A 166 20.15 14.10 4.16
CA GLU A 166 21.57 14.42 4.10
C GLU A 166 22.09 15.07 5.40
N GLU A 167 21.35 16.04 5.93
CA GLU A 167 21.69 16.73 7.20
C GLU A 167 21.64 15.80 8.42
N SER A 168 20.82 14.75 8.37
CA SER A 168 20.69 13.78 9.45
C SER A 168 21.61 12.58 9.36
N ARG A 169 22.56 12.57 8.40
CA ARG A 169 23.58 11.51 8.34
C ARG A 169 24.50 11.58 9.56
N PRO A 170 24.74 10.44 10.23
CA PRO A 170 25.64 10.38 11.39
C PRO A 170 27.09 10.68 11.03
#